data_25614df9c5adeb92dc938cd0fe13e698
#
_entry.id   25614df9c5adeb92dc938cd0fe13e698
#
_cell.length_a   1.000
_cell.length_b   1.000
_cell.length_c   1.000
_cell.angle_alpha   90.00
_cell.angle_beta   90.00
_cell.angle_gamma   90.00
#
_symmetry.space_group_name_H-M   'P 1'
#
loop_
_entity.id
_entity.type
_entity.pdbx_description
1 polymer ?
#
loop_
_entity_poly.entity_id
_entity_poly.type
_entity_poly.pdbx_seq_one_letter_code
_entity_poly.pdbx_strand_id
1 'polypeptide(L)'
;AKTEKEFDEITKSGLHSSPISEVLIEESVAGWKEFEMEVVRDKNDNCIIVCSIENIDPMGIHTGDSITVAPALTLTDKEYQAMRNASIACLREIGVETGGSNVQFAVNPKNGRLVIIEMNPRVSRSSALASKATGFPIAKIAAKLAVGYTLDELQNEITKVTPASFEPTIDYVVTKIPRFTFEKFQL
;
A
#
# COMPACT_ATOMS: atom_id res chain seq x y z
N ALA A 1 -5.44 -17.18 16.13
CA ALA A 1 -6.07 -18.03 17.17
C ALA A 1 -7.51 -17.59 17.41
N LYS A 2 -8.39 -18.54 17.59
CA LYS A 2 -9.83 -18.31 17.92
C LYS A 2 -10.16 -18.72 19.36
N THR A 3 -9.30 -19.49 19.98
CA THR A 3 -9.43 -19.98 21.36
C THR A 3 -8.12 -19.78 22.11
N GLU A 4 -8.16 -19.74 23.46
CA GLU A 4 -6.99 -19.66 24.31
C GLU A 4 -6.03 -20.83 24.08
N LYS A 5 -6.58 -22.05 23.97
CA LYS A 5 -5.78 -23.25 23.69
C LYS A 5 -5.02 -23.13 22.35
N GLU A 6 -5.70 -22.70 21.30
CA GLU A 6 -5.08 -22.48 19.98
C GLU A 6 -4.03 -21.36 20.04
N PHE A 7 -4.29 -20.30 20.79
CA PHE A 7 -3.33 -19.23 21.02
C PHE A 7 -2.04 -19.74 21.68
N ASP A 8 -2.17 -20.53 22.73
CA ASP A 8 -1.03 -21.13 23.43
C ASP A 8 -0.21 -22.05 22.52
N GLU A 9 -0.89 -22.90 21.74
CA GLU A 9 -0.24 -23.82 20.81
C GLU A 9 0.54 -23.07 19.72
N ILE A 10 -0.07 -22.09 19.08
CA ILE A 10 0.55 -21.28 18.03
C ILE A 10 1.71 -20.45 18.59
N THR A 11 1.53 -19.83 19.75
CA THR A 11 2.57 -19.01 20.39
C THR A 11 3.78 -19.86 20.77
N LYS A 12 3.58 -21.04 21.38
CA LYS A 12 4.68 -21.98 21.70
C LYS A 12 5.42 -22.42 20.45
N SER A 13 4.69 -22.77 19.39
CA SER A 13 5.28 -23.16 18.12
C SER A 13 6.09 -22.01 17.50
N GLY A 14 5.55 -20.79 17.52
CA GLY A 14 6.22 -19.59 17.02
C GLY A 14 7.52 -19.29 17.79
N LEU A 15 7.47 -19.32 19.13
CA LEU A 15 8.65 -19.12 19.98
C LEU A 15 9.74 -20.16 19.72
N HIS A 16 9.35 -21.44 19.51
CA HIS A 16 10.28 -22.50 19.18
C HIS A 16 10.94 -22.32 17.80
N SER A 17 10.17 -21.83 16.83
CA SER A 17 10.64 -21.65 15.45
C SER A 17 11.43 -20.34 15.26
N SER A 18 11.26 -19.37 16.15
CA SER A 18 11.95 -18.09 16.08
C SER A 18 13.42 -18.21 16.46
N PRO A 19 14.36 -17.73 15.63
CA PRO A 19 15.79 -17.77 15.96
C PRO A 19 16.16 -16.98 17.20
N ILE A 20 15.35 -16.01 17.59
CA ILE A 20 15.55 -15.13 18.75
C ILE A 20 14.56 -15.41 19.88
N SER A 21 13.74 -16.47 19.74
CA SER A 21 12.69 -16.85 20.71
C SER A 21 11.70 -15.73 21.02
N GLU A 22 11.34 -14.93 20.02
CA GLU A 22 10.35 -13.86 20.10
C GLU A 22 9.26 -14.04 19.06
N VAL A 23 8.05 -13.61 19.38
CA VAL A 23 6.89 -13.55 18.47
C VAL A 23 6.16 -12.24 18.63
N LEU A 24 5.62 -11.73 17.53
CA LEU A 24 4.73 -10.59 17.52
C LEU A 24 3.29 -11.09 17.68
N ILE A 25 2.56 -10.46 18.58
CA ILE A 25 1.13 -10.75 18.82
C ILE A 25 0.33 -9.52 18.48
N GLU A 26 -0.61 -9.65 17.56
CA GLU A 26 -1.43 -8.57 17.05
C GLU A 26 -2.92 -8.92 17.10
N GLU A 27 -3.76 -7.88 17.12
CA GLU A 27 -5.19 -8.04 16.92
C GLU A 27 -5.46 -8.60 15.51
N SER A 28 -6.26 -9.66 15.42
CA SER A 28 -6.61 -10.24 14.13
C SER A 28 -7.58 -9.34 13.35
N VAL A 29 -7.19 -8.97 12.15
CA VAL A 29 -8.04 -8.26 11.17
C VAL A 29 -8.46 -9.17 10.01
N ALA A 30 -8.38 -10.48 10.19
CA ALA A 30 -8.78 -11.45 9.18
C ALA A 30 -10.23 -11.20 8.74
N GLY A 31 -10.45 -11.19 7.43
CA GLY A 31 -11.76 -10.93 6.82
C GLY A 31 -12.16 -9.46 6.73
N TRP A 32 -11.32 -8.52 7.17
CA TRP A 32 -11.52 -7.10 6.92
C TRP A 32 -11.21 -6.76 5.46
N LYS A 33 -11.71 -5.63 4.99
CA LYS A 33 -11.34 -5.08 3.67
C LYS A 33 -9.90 -4.57 3.72
N GLU A 34 -9.19 -4.76 2.61
CA GLU A 34 -7.81 -4.30 2.47
C GLU A 34 -7.68 -3.24 1.39
N PHE A 35 -7.01 -2.16 1.73
CA PHE A 35 -6.70 -1.06 0.83
C PHE A 35 -5.24 -0.67 0.93
N GLU A 36 -4.73 -0.09 -0.15
CA GLU A 36 -3.37 0.43 -0.21
C GLU A 36 -3.38 1.85 -0.79
N MET A 37 -2.47 2.68 -0.29
CA MET A 37 -2.16 3.99 -0.86
C MET A 37 -0.72 3.99 -1.39
N GLU A 38 -0.57 4.26 -2.68
CA GLU A 38 0.73 4.53 -3.27
C GLU A 38 1.01 6.02 -3.17
N VAL A 39 2.04 6.35 -2.40
CA VAL A 39 2.35 7.72 -1.97
C VAL A 39 3.74 8.11 -2.45
N VAL A 40 3.91 9.34 -2.88
CA VAL A 40 5.24 9.90 -3.17
C VAL A 40 5.41 11.18 -2.35
N ARG A 41 6.54 11.30 -1.64
CA ARG A 41 6.90 12.48 -0.87
C ARG A 41 8.33 12.91 -1.17
N ASP A 42 8.55 14.21 -1.23
CA ASP A 42 9.89 14.81 -1.41
C ASP A 42 10.38 15.56 -0.16
N LYS A 43 11.63 16.04 -0.22
CA LYS A 43 12.29 16.76 0.88
C LYS A 43 11.63 18.10 1.26
N ASN A 44 10.83 18.69 0.36
CA ASN A 44 10.09 19.92 0.60
C ASN A 44 8.68 19.67 1.15
N ASP A 45 8.39 18.42 1.53
CA ASP A 45 7.08 17.98 2.03
C ASP A 45 5.95 18.04 0.99
N ASN A 46 6.26 18.14 -0.30
CA ASN A 46 5.28 17.84 -1.32
C ASN A 46 4.93 16.35 -1.22
N CYS A 47 3.68 16.05 -0.93
CA CYS A 47 3.22 14.69 -0.69
C CYS A 47 1.94 14.43 -1.47
N ILE A 48 1.94 13.44 -2.35
CA ILE A 48 0.83 13.10 -3.23
C ILE A 48 0.43 11.63 -3.10
N ILE A 49 -0.86 11.36 -3.24
CA ILE A 49 -1.38 10.01 -3.45
C ILE A 49 -1.41 9.77 -4.97
N VAL A 50 -0.57 8.86 -5.43
CA VAL A 50 -0.54 8.51 -6.86
C VAL A 50 -1.75 7.67 -7.24
N CYS A 51 -2.11 6.72 -6.39
CA CYS A 51 -3.27 5.87 -6.60
C CYS A 51 -3.69 5.20 -5.30
N SER A 52 -5.01 5.03 -5.12
CA SER A 52 -5.57 4.08 -4.17
C SER A 52 -5.77 2.72 -4.82
N ILE A 53 -5.58 1.65 -4.08
CA ILE A 53 -5.74 0.28 -4.55
C ILE A 53 -6.65 -0.45 -3.55
N GLU A 54 -7.55 -1.26 -4.07
CA GLU A 54 -8.40 -2.15 -3.28
C GLU A 54 -8.08 -3.60 -3.60
N ASN A 55 -7.86 -4.40 -2.57
CA ASN A 55 -7.76 -5.85 -2.69
C ASN A 55 -9.17 -6.45 -2.61
N ILE A 56 -9.54 -7.24 -3.62
CA ILE A 56 -10.87 -7.89 -3.66
C ILE A 56 -10.92 -9.03 -2.67
N ASP A 57 -9.81 -9.72 -2.48
CA ASP A 57 -9.68 -10.74 -1.45
C ASP A 57 -9.57 -10.08 -0.06
N PRO A 58 -10.21 -10.65 0.97
CA PRO A 58 -10.15 -10.07 2.31
C PRO A 58 -8.78 -10.23 2.95
N MET A 59 -8.52 -9.45 4.00
CA MET A 59 -7.31 -9.58 4.84
C MET A 59 -7.05 -11.01 5.24
N GLY A 60 -5.79 -11.43 5.11
CA GLY A 60 -5.29 -12.79 5.31
C GLY A 60 -4.75 -13.43 4.02
N ILE A 61 -5.08 -12.88 2.84
CA ILE A 61 -4.47 -13.24 1.56
C ILE A 61 -3.46 -12.15 1.21
N HIS A 62 -2.23 -12.54 0.90
CA HIS A 62 -1.18 -11.58 0.59
C HIS A 62 -1.53 -10.72 -0.65
N THR A 63 -1.31 -9.41 -0.56
CA THR A 63 -1.66 -8.44 -1.64
C THR A 63 -1.08 -8.81 -3.01
N GLY A 64 0.12 -9.40 -3.02
CA GLY A 64 0.75 -9.88 -4.24
C GLY A 64 -0.02 -11.00 -4.95
N ASP A 65 -0.80 -11.76 -4.20
CA ASP A 65 -1.53 -12.95 -4.65
C ASP A 65 -3.04 -12.67 -4.81
N SER A 66 -3.48 -11.48 -4.47
CA SER A 66 -4.88 -11.04 -4.54
C SER A 66 -5.23 -10.46 -5.92
N ILE A 67 -6.53 -10.54 -6.26
CA ILE A 67 -7.11 -9.70 -7.30
C ILE A 67 -7.19 -8.29 -6.74
N THR A 68 -6.65 -7.32 -7.46
CA THR A 68 -6.62 -5.92 -7.03
C THR A 68 -7.17 -4.99 -8.10
N VAL A 69 -7.81 -3.92 -7.67
CA VAL A 69 -8.34 -2.87 -8.55
C VAL A 69 -7.73 -1.51 -8.19
N ALA A 70 -7.48 -0.72 -9.20
CA ALA A 70 -6.96 0.63 -9.11
C ALA A 70 -7.79 1.56 -10.01
N PRO A 71 -8.38 2.64 -9.47
CA PRO A 71 -8.40 3.05 -8.08
C PRO A 71 -9.33 2.17 -7.23
N ALA A 72 -9.29 2.33 -5.90
CA ALA A 72 -10.23 1.69 -4.98
C ALA A 72 -11.68 2.08 -5.32
N LEU A 73 -12.59 1.09 -5.33
CA LEU A 73 -13.98 1.27 -5.80
C LEU A 73 -14.99 1.45 -4.68
N THR A 74 -14.72 0.90 -3.51
CA THR A 74 -15.71 0.83 -2.42
C THR A 74 -15.42 1.78 -1.25
N LEU A 75 -14.54 2.77 -1.46
CA LEU A 75 -14.30 3.84 -0.50
C LEU A 75 -15.25 5.01 -0.74
N THR A 76 -15.82 5.52 0.35
CA THR A 76 -16.41 6.86 0.33
C THR A 76 -15.29 7.92 0.31
N ASP A 77 -15.60 9.12 -0.11
CA ASP A 77 -14.61 10.23 -0.07
C ASP A 77 -14.09 10.47 1.36
N LYS A 78 -14.95 10.37 2.36
CA LYS A 78 -14.55 10.51 3.77
C LYS A 78 -13.51 9.46 4.19
N GLU A 79 -13.70 8.21 3.80
CA GLU A 79 -12.75 7.12 4.09
C GLU A 79 -11.45 7.31 3.31
N TYR A 80 -11.54 7.68 2.05
CA TYR A 80 -10.37 8.02 1.23
C TYR A 80 -9.54 9.13 1.85
N GLN A 81 -10.17 10.24 2.27
CA GLN A 81 -9.47 11.37 2.90
C GLN A 81 -8.85 10.97 4.25
N ALA A 82 -9.51 10.12 5.03
CA ALA A 82 -8.94 9.58 6.26
C ALA A 82 -7.66 8.75 5.99
N MET A 83 -7.70 7.87 4.99
CA MET A 83 -6.53 7.08 4.58
C MET A 83 -5.42 7.97 4.02
N ARG A 84 -5.77 8.96 3.19
CA ARG A 84 -4.84 9.96 2.65
C ARG A 84 -4.09 10.67 3.76
N ASN A 85 -4.81 11.21 4.72
CA ASN A 85 -4.23 11.94 5.85
C ASN A 85 -3.35 11.04 6.72
N ALA A 86 -3.79 9.81 6.99
CA ALA A 86 -3.02 8.82 7.74
C ALA A 86 -1.74 8.42 7.02
N SER A 87 -1.80 8.24 5.69
CA SER A 87 -0.62 7.94 4.87
C SER A 87 0.42 9.06 4.94
N ILE A 88 -0.01 10.30 4.76
CA ILE A 88 0.87 11.48 4.83
C ILE A 88 1.50 11.60 6.22
N ALA A 89 0.71 11.39 7.28
CA ALA A 89 1.20 11.43 8.65
C ALA A 89 2.27 10.34 8.90
N CYS A 90 2.04 9.11 8.42
CA CYS A 90 3.02 8.03 8.53
C CYS A 90 4.34 8.36 7.82
N LEU A 91 4.30 8.86 6.60
CA LEU A 91 5.51 9.20 5.86
C LEU A 91 6.31 10.30 6.54
N ARG A 92 5.62 11.28 7.12
CA ARG A 92 6.25 12.36 7.88
C ARG A 92 6.91 11.86 9.16
N GLU A 93 6.21 11.04 9.94
CA GLU A 93 6.70 10.51 11.20
C GLU A 93 7.91 9.58 11.02
N ILE A 94 7.89 8.75 9.98
CA ILE A 94 9.01 7.86 9.65
C ILE A 94 10.17 8.62 8.99
N GLY A 95 9.91 9.81 8.45
CA GLY A 95 10.93 10.63 7.81
C GLY A 95 11.25 10.22 6.37
N VAL A 96 10.27 9.69 5.62
CA VAL A 96 10.44 9.42 4.19
C VAL A 96 10.42 10.74 3.43
N GLU A 97 11.55 11.10 2.81
CA GLU A 97 11.73 12.39 2.14
C GLU A 97 12.06 12.28 0.65
N THR A 98 12.30 11.08 0.15
CA THR A 98 12.84 10.91 -1.20
C THR A 98 12.26 9.72 -1.92
N GLY A 99 10.95 9.68 -2.10
CA GLY A 99 10.46 8.63 -2.96
C GLY A 99 9.08 8.08 -2.71
N GLY A 100 8.83 6.92 -3.29
CA GLY A 100 7.59 6.20 -3.21
C GLY A 100 7.48 5.33 -1.97
N SER A 101 6.28 5.26 -1.43
CA SER A 101 5.92 4.38 -0.32
C SER A 101 4.55 3.76 -0.56
N ASN A 102 4.37 2.57 -0.02
CA ASN A 102 3.11 1.88 0.01
C ASN A 102 2.60 1.82 1.45
N VAL A 103 1.40 2.29 1.70
CA VAL A 103 0.75 2.23 3.02
C VAL A 103 -0.46 1.33 2.91
N GLN A 104 -0.50 0.28 3.74
CA GLN A 104 -1.56 -0.73 3.74
C GLN A 104 -2.51 -0.52 4.90
N PHE A 105 -3.80 -0.64 4.62
CA PHE A 105 -4.89 -0.42 5.55
C PHE A 105 -5.83 -1.60 5.61
N ALA A 106 -6.29 -1.92 6.82
CA ALA A 106 -7.46 -2.78 7.02
C ALA A 106 -8.66 -1.93 7.46
N VAL A 107 -9.82 -2.20 6.88
CA VAL A 107 -11.08 -1.53 7.24
C VAL A 107 -12.10 -2.57 7.68
N ASN A 108 -12.59 -2.40 8.90
CA ASN A 108 -13.65 -3.27 9.44
C ASN A 108 -14.95 -3.03 8.65
N PRO A 109 -15.48 -4.04 7.95
CA PRO A 109 -16.68 -3.87 7.12
C PRO A 109 -17.97 -3.62 7.91
N LYS A 110 -17.95 -3.83 9.25
CA LYS A 110 -19.12 -3.67 10.10
C LYS A 110 -19.26 -2.27 10.69
N ASN A 111 -18.13 -1.62 11.02
CA ASN A 111 -18.13 -0.35 11.73
C ASN A 111 -17.20 0.72 11.14
N GLY A 112 -16.49 0.41 10.05
CA GLY A 112 -15.57 1.33 9.39
C GLY A 112 -14.28 1.64 10.15
N ARG A 113 -13.96 0.89 11.23
CA ARG A 113 -12.68 1.08 11.95
C ARG A 113 -11.52 0.87 10.99
N LEU A 114 -10.67 1.86 10.90
CA LEU A 114 -9.46 1.89 10.09
C LEU A 114 -8.24 1.53 10.93
N VAL A 115 -7.40 0.65 10.41
CA VAL A 115 -6.10 0.27 11.01
C VAL A 115 -5.03 0.32 9.92
N ILE A 116 -3.89 0.93 10.22
CA ILE A 116 -2.70 0.82 9.38
C ILE A 116 -2.03 -0.52 9.70
N ILE A 117 -1.80 -1.32 8.67
CA ILE A 117 -1.14 -2.63 8.79
C ILE A 117 0.36 -2.47 8.73
N GLU A 118 0.85 -1.82 7.67
CA GLU A 118 2.27 -1.55 7.48
C GLU A 118 2.48 -0.37 6.53
N MET A 119 3.68 0.20 6.57
CA MET A 119 4.17 1.13 5.58
C MET A 119 5.51 0.62 5.03
N ASN A 120 5.60 0.52 3.73
CA ASN A 120 6.78 0.08 3.02
C ASN A 120 7.46 1.30 2.36
N PRO A 121 8.59 1.84 2.91
CA PRO A 121 9.26 3.04 2.39
C PRO A 121 10.11 2.71 1.16
N ARG A 122 9.50 2.12 0.16
CA ARG A 122 10.12 1.69 -1.08
C ARG A 122 9.09 1.56 -2.20
N VAL A 123 9.55 1.58 -3.44
CA VAL A 123 8.74 1.18 -4.59
C VAL A 123 8.40 -0.31 -4.49
N SER A 124 7.16 -0.65 -4.78
CA SER A 124 6.58 -1.99 -4.61
C SER A 124 5.99 -2.55 -5.92
N ARG A 125 5.45 -3.76 -5.85
CA ARG A 125 4.64 -4.32 -6.95
C ARG A 125 3.36 -3.50 -7.19
N SER A 126 2.76 -2.99 -6.13
CA SER A 126 1.61 -2.10 -6.20
C SER A 126 1.96 -0.76 -6.84
N SER A 127 3.19 -0.26 -6.63
CA SER A 127 3.68 0.95 -7.33
C SER A 127 3.74 0.74 -8.84
N ALA A 128 4.09 -0.46 -9.30
CA ALA A 128 4.08 -0.79 -10.73
C ALA A 128 2.65 -0.80 -11.29
N LEU A 129 1.69 -1.36 -10.55
CA LEU A 129 0.27 -1.31 -10.90
C LEU A 129 -0.25 0.12 -10.96
N ALA A 130 0.02 0.92 -9.91
CA ALA A 130 -0.37 2.33 -9.84
C ALA A 130 0.23 3.15 -10.98
N SER A 131 1.52 2.94 -11.28
CA SER A 131 2.18 3.63 -12.39
C SER A 131 1.56 3.28 -13.74
N LYS A 132 1.21 2.01 -13.95
CA LYS A 132 0.55 1.57 -15.18
C LYS A 132 -0.88 2.10 -15.28
N ALA A 133 -1.61 2.11 -14.17
CA ALA A 133 -2.99 2.58 -14.13
C ALA A 133 -3.09 4.10 -14.37
N THR A 134 -2.22 4.88 -13.75
CA THR A 134 -2.30 6.36 -13.77
C THR A 134 -1.46 7.00 -14.87
N GLY A 135 -0.44 6.30 -15.36
CA GLY A 135 0.60 6.91 -16.22
C GLY A 135 1.66 7.69 -15.43
N PHE A 136 1.56 7.77 -14.10
CA PHE A 136 2.56 8.44 -13.26
C PHE A 136 3.74 7.50 -12.98
N PRO A 137 4.96 7.80 -13.45
CA PRO A 137 6.08 6.88 -13.37
C PRO A 137 6.77 6.92 -12.00
N ILE A 138 6.17 6.26 -10.99
CA ILE A 138 6.61 6.34 -9.58
C ILE A 138 8.11 6.05 -9.43
N ALA A 139 8.62 4.97 -10.02
CA ALA A 139 10.02 4.59 -9.88
C ALA A 139 10.99 5.63 -10.48
N LYS A 140 10.64 6.20 -11.63
CA LYS A 140 11.43 7.27 -12.27
C LYS A 140 11.43 8.55 -11.45
N ILE A 141 10.26 8.93 -10.94
CA ILE A 141 10.14 10.11 -10.05
C ILE A 141 10.92 9.87 -8.77
N ALA A 142 10.73 8.73 -8.08
CA ALA A 142 11.47 8.38 -6.87
C ALA A 142 12.99 8.45 -7.06
N ALA A 143 13.51 7.95 -8.19
CA ALA A 143 14.93 8.04 -8.51
C ALA A 143 15.41 9.51 -8.64
N LYS A 144 14.59 10.39 -9.22
CA LYS A 144 14.93 11.83 -9.31
C LYS A 144 14.87 12.51 -7.93
N LEU A 145 13.89 12.18 -7.11
CA LEU A 145 13.80 12.70 -5.74
C LEU A 145 15.03 12.29 -4.91
N ALA A 146 15.50 11.05 -5.09
CA ALA A 146 16.68 10.53 -4.39
C ALA A 146 17.97 11.29 -4.73
N VAL A 147 18.08 11.91 -5.90
CA VAL A 147 19.20 12.76 -6.29
C VAL A 147 18.95 14.26 -6.06
N GLY A 148 17.88 14.60 -5.34
CA GLY A 148 17.68 15.94 -4.79
C GLY A 148 16.64 16.81 -5.51
N TYR A 149 16.01 16.35 -6.58
CA TYR A 149 14.85 17.05 -7.18
C TYR A 149 13.65 17.05 -6.23
N THR A 150 12.73 17.98 -6.46
CA THR A 150 11.44 18.05 -5.77
C THR A 150 10.29 17.85 -6.76
N LEU A 151 9.10 17.48 -6.26
CA LEU A 151 7.96 17.18 -7.12
C LEU A 151 7.47 18.40 -7.93
N ASP A 152 7.63 19.59 -7.39
CA ASP A 152 7.28 20.87 -8.05
C ASP A 152 8.29 21.28 -9.13
N GLU A 153 9.55 20.82 -9.04
CA GLU A 153 10.57 21.01 -10.06
C GLU A 153 10.44 20.04 -11.25
N LEU A 154 9.77 18.91 -11.03
CA LEU A 154 9.61 17.90 -12.05
C LEU A 154 8.32 18.08 -12.85
N GLN A 155 8.40 17.89 -14.15
CA GLN A 155 7.25 17.91 -15.02
C GLN A 155 6.39 16.65 -14.81
N ASN A 156 5.08 16.83 -14.73
CA ASN A 156 4.12 15.72 -14.74
C ASN A 156 4.09 15.08 -16.13
N GLU A 157 4.42 13.81 -16.21
CA GLU A 157 4.52 13.09 -17.50
C GLU A 157 3.15 12.77 -18.13
N ILE A 158 2.07 12.87 -17.36
CA ILE A 158 0.70 12.66 -17.85
C ILE A 158 0.21 13.92 -18.57
N THR A 159 0.23 15.04 -17.87
CA THR A 159 -0.30 16.32 -18.37
C THR A 159 0.69 17.06 -19.25
N LYS A 160 1.99 16.90 -18.99
CA LYS A 160 3.12 17.60 -19.63
C LYS A 160 3.11 19.13 -19.47
N VAL A 161 2.21 19.65 -18.64
CA VAL A 161 2.07 21.10 -18.40
C VAL A 161 2.02 21.46 -16.92
N THR A 162 1.68 20.52 -16.05
CA THR A 162 1.66 20.72 -14.60
C THR A 162 2.91 20.12 -13.94
N PRO A 163 3.26 20.54 -12.71
CA PRO A 163 4.28 19.88 -11.92
C PRO A 163 3.88 18.45 -11.52
N ALA A 164 4.86 17.62 -11.19
CA ALA A 164 4.63 16.26 -10.69
C ALA A 164 4.01 16.23 -9.28
N SER A 165 3.90 17.36 -8.60
CA SER A 165 3.18 17.52 -7.33
C SER A 165 1.65 17.50 -7.46
N PHE A 166 1.11 17.46 -8.67
CA PHE A 166 -0.33 17.30 -8.93
C PHE A 166 -0.69 15.82 -8.92
N GLU A 167 -1.65 15.46 -8.08
CA GLU A 167 -2.14 14.08 -7.99
C GLU A 167 -2.82 13.65 -9.30
N PRO A 168 -2.51 12.46 -9.84
CA PRO A 168 -3.20 11.94 -11.01
C PRO A 168 -4.64 11.56 -10.68
N THR A 169 -5.52 11.70 -11.65
CA THR A 169 -6.90 11.20 -11.63
C THR A 169 -7.15 10.33 -12.85
N ILE A 170 -7.94 9.29 -12.70
CA ILE A 170 -8.32 8.39 -13.79
C ILE A 170 -9.83 8.15 -13.77
N ASP A 171 -10.42 8.00 -14.95
CA ASP A 171 -11.87 7.78 -15.18
C ASP A 171 -12.18 6.34 -15.62
N TYR A 172 -11.25 5.43 -15.39
CA TYR A 172 -11.36 3.99 -15.66
C TYR A 172 -10.80 3.18 -14.50
N VAL A 173 -11.05 1.90 -14.52
CA VAL A 173 -10.56 0.94 -13.52
C VAL A 173 -9.59 -0.02 -14.18
N VAL A 174 -8.46 -0.25 -13.51
CA VAL A 174 -7.50 -1.29 -13.89
C VAL A 174 -7.59 -2.44 -12.90
N THR A 175 -7.84 -3.64 -13.39
CA THR A 175 -7.87 -4.86 -12.58
C THR A 175 -6.60 -5.68 -12.82
N LYS A 176 -5.91 -6.00 -11.75
CA LYS A 176 -4.81 -6.97 -11.75
C LYS A 176 -5.33 -8.32 -11.30
N ILE A 177 -5.13 -9.33 -12.12
CA ILE A 177 -5.42 -10.73 -11.77
C ILE A 177 -4.09 -11.49 -11.74
N PRO A 178 -3.70 -12.10 -10.61
CA PRO A 178 -2.46 -12.86 -10.51
C PRO A 178 -2.54 -14.13 -11.37
N ARG A 179 -1.42 -14.48 -11.99
CA ARG A 179 -1.24 -15.75 -12.67
C ARG A 179 -0.14 -16.54 -11.98
N PHE A 180 -0.49 -17.68 -11.44
CA PHE A 180 0.46 -18.59 -10.81
C PHE A 180 1.02 -19.55 -11.83
N THR A 181 2.33 -19.75 -11.80
CA THR A 181 3.04 -20.72 -12.68
C THR A 181 3.15 -22.07 -11.99
N PHE A 182 2.01 -22.70 -11.71
CA PHE A 182 1.96 -24.01 -11.04
C PHE A 182 2.74 -25.08 -11.81
N GLU A 183 2.85 -24.96 -13.11
CA GLU A 183 3.62 -25.84 -13.97
C GLU A 183 5.12 -25.92 -13.65
N LYS A 184 5.64 -24.97 -12.85
CA LYS A 184 7.04 -24.99 -12.38
C LYS A 184 7.24 -25.77 -11.09
N PHE A 185 6.16 -26.12 -10.41
CA PHE A 185 6.19 -26.88 -9.19
C PHE A 185 5.80 -28.32 -9.52
N GLN A 186 6.79 -29.21 -9.56
CA GLN A 186 6.52 -30.65 -9.62
C GLN A 186 6.05 -31.09 -8.22
N LEU A 187 4.83 -31.62 -8.16
CA LEU A 187 4.29 -32.28 -6.97
C LEU A 187 4.96 -33.65 -6.78
#